data_d6c8ee09a0e0db2f9a0c9acaf85e2697
#
_entry.id   d6c8ee09a0e0db2f9a0c9acaf85e2697
#
_cell.length_a   1.000
_cell.length_b   1.000
_cell.length_c   1.000
_cell.angle_alpha   90.00
_cell.angle_beta   90.00
_cell.angle_gamma   90.00
#
_symmetry.space_group_name_H-M   'P 1'
#
loop_
_entity.id
_entity.type
_entity.pdbx_description
1 polymer ?
#
loop_
_entity_poly.entity_id
_entity_poly.type
_entity_poly.pdbx_seq_one_letter_code
_entity_poly.pdbx_strand_id
1 'polypeptide(L)'
;MVLARVYYELFSHEAEWLDAHSGADAELGRQLRLEMTDGSRVFIAWAWGADGDGYHVEFAPHSFCAGAPEVDRDVSAWPLWSPLVGQPVTLSYVGEGQQVLAIRAAGAAAYCCSFGRGVWGMDELRVGDRPPQHDREPARGT
;
A
#
# COMPACT_ATOMS: atom_id res chain seq x y z
N MET A 1 -4.48 -9.98 14.68
CA MET A 1 -4.35 -8.50 14.55
C MET A 1 -5.71 -7.92 14.19
N VAL A 2 -6.18 -6.96 14.95
CA VAL A 2 -7.41 -6.24 14.65
C VAL A 2 -7.04 -4.84 14.21
N LEU A 3 -7.46 -4.46 13.00
CA LEU A 3 -7.10 -3.18 12.40
C LEU A 3 -7.90 -2.05 13.05
N ALA A 4 -7.21 -1.02 13.54
CA ALA A 4 -7.83 0.15 14.15
C ALA A 4 -7.85 1.36 13.21
N ARG A 5 -6.74 1.65 12.55
CA ARG A 5 -6.58 2.84 11.71
C ARG A 5 -5.64 2.55 10.56
N VAL A 6 -5.81 3.31 9.48
CA VAL A 6 -4.97 3.25 8.29
C VAL A 6 -4.52 4.65 7.92
N TYR A 7 -3.22 4.81 7.66
CA TYR A 7 -2.64 6.08 7.25
C TYR A 7 -1.83 5.91 5.98
N TYR A 8 -1.98 6.88 5.06
CA TYR A 8 -1.06 7.04 3.95
C TYR A 8 -0.03 8.10 4.35
N GLU A 9 1.24 7.72 4.36
CA GLU A 9 2.34 8.65 4.60
C GLU A 9 2.80 9.18 3.25
N LEU A 10 2.53 10.45 2.99
CA LEU A 10 2.55 11.02 1.66
C LEU A 10 3.56 12.17 1.54
N PHE A 11 4.06 12.36 0.31
CA PHE A 11 4.61 13.64 -0.10
C PHE A 11 3.47 14.63 -0.37
N SER A 12 3.76 15.94 -0.30
CA SER A 12 2.73 16.96 -0.45
C SER A 12 2.00 16.89 -1.79
N HIS A 13 2.72 16.63 -2.87
CA HIS A 13 2.09 16.53 -4.21
C HIS A 13 1.17 15.32 -4.32
N GLU A 14 1.48 14.23 -3.62
CA GLU A 14 0.62 13.04 -3.59
C GLU A 14 -0.68 13.34 -2.86
N ALA A 15 -0.58 14.06 -1.74
CA ALA A 15 -1.77 14.43 -0.96
C ALA A 15 -2.70 15.32 -1.77
N GLU A 16 -2.17 16.29 -2.50
CA GLU A 16 -2.96 17.17 -3.36
C GLU A 16 -3.70 16.37 -4.43
N TRP A 17 -3.01 15.45 -5.08
CA TRP A 17 -3.62 14.62 -6.11
C TRP A 17 -4.73 13.75 -5.52
N LEU A 18 -4.46 13.11 -4.38
CA LEU A 18 -5.42 12.24 -3.70
C LEU A 18 -6.67 12.99 -3.27
N ASP A 19 -6.52 14.20 -2.76
CA ASP A 19 -7.65 15.02 -2.36
C ASP A 19 -8.54 15.37 -3.55
N ALA A 20 -7.95 15.56 -4.72
CA ALA A 20 -8.70 15.84 -5.95
C ALA A 20 -9.33 14.60 -6.55
N HIS A 21 -8.86 13.40 -6.20
CA HIS A 21 -9.28 12.13 -6.78
C HIS A 21 -9.69 11.14 -5.71
N SER A 22 -10.44 11.59 -4.70
CA SER A 22 -10.83 10.74 -3.58
C SER A 22 -11.61 9.53 -4.08
N GLY A 23 -11.31 8.36 -3.50
CA GLY A 23 -11.90 7.10 -3.93
C GLY A 23 -11.13 6.36 -5.00
N ALA A 24 -10.12 6.99 -5.60
CA ALA A 24 -9.25 6.32 -6.56
C ALA A 24 -8.23 5.43 -5.86
N ASP A 25 -7.64 4.50 -6.62
CA ASP A 25 -6.47 3.76 -6.14
C ASP A 25 -5.35 4.76 -5.84
N ALA A 26 -4.63 4.50 -4.76
CA ALA A 26 -3.56 5.37 -4.33
C ALA A 26 -2.21 4.87 -4.84
N GLU A 27 -1.31 5.83 -5.10
CA GLU A 27 0.09 5.55 -5.44
C GLU A 27 0.96 6.30 -4.45
N LEU A 28 1.68 5.55 -3.62
CA LEU A 28 2.45 6.10 -2.51
C LEU A 28 3.94 5.96 -2.79
N GLY A 29 4.65 7.07 -2.80
CA GLY A 29 6.11 7.04 -2.90
C GLY A 29 6.78 6.66 -1.58
N ARG A 30 6.09 6.87 -0.45
CA ARG A 30 6.64 6.55 0.87
C ARG A 30 6.12 5.20 1.37
N GLN A 31 5.08 5.18 2.16
CA GLN A 31 4.60 3.95 2.78
C GLN A 31 3.18 4.07 3.30
N LEU A 32 2.59 2.91 3.54
CA LEU A 32 1.30 2.72 4.18
C LEU A 32 1.55 2.30 5.63
N ARG A 33 0.78 2.87 6.57
CA ARG A 33 0.87 2.47 7.98
C ARG A 33 -0.47 1.94 8.45
N LEU A 34 -0.46 0.71 8.96
CA LEU A 34 -1.60 0.10 9.63
C LEU A 34 -1.36 0.18 11.14
N GLU A 35 -2.36 0.64 11.87
CA GLU A 35 -2.32 0.64 13.34
C GLU A 35 -3.34 -0.34 13.86
N MET A 36 -2.91 -1.22 14.76
CA MET A 36 -3.74 -2.26 15.34
C MET A 36 -4.34 -1.79 16.66
N THR A 37 -5.40 -2.46 17.10
CA THR A 37 -6.08 -2.11 18.35
C THR A 37 -5.20 -2.30 19.59
N ASP A 38 -4.18 -3.16 19.50
CA ASP A 38 -3.25 -3.38 20.60
C ASP A 38 -2.08 -2.37 20.62
N GLY A 39 -2.11 -1.39 19.71
CA GLY A 39 -1.05 -0.39 19.59
C GLY A 39 0.11 -0.77 18.71
N SER A 40 0.15 -2.00 18.21
CA SER A 40 1.19 -2.40 17.27
C SER A 40 0.95 -1.76 15.90
N ARG A 41 2.01 -1.66 15.10
CA ARG A 41 1.99 -1.06 13.78
C ARG A 41 2.59 -1.99 12.76
N VAL A 42 2.08 -1.90 11.54
CA VAL A 42 2.69 -2.56 10.37
C VAL A 42 2.87 -1.50 9.30
N PHE A 43 4.10 -1.38 8.80
CA PHE A 43 4.42 -0.49 7.70
C PHE A 43 4.57 -1.31 6.44
N ILE A 44 4.07 -0.81 5.33
CA ILE A 44 4.11 -1.50 4.04
C ILE A 44 4.67 -0.53 3.02
N ALA A 45 5.69 -0.98 2.28
CA ALA A 45 6.40 -0.13 1.33
C ALA A 45 6.84 -0.92 0.11
N TRP A 46 7.13 -0.20 -0.97
CA TRP A 46 7.82 -0.78 -2.12
C TRP A 46 9.31 -0.95 -1.80
N ALA A 47 9.93 -1.91 -2.44
CA ALA A 47 11.36 -2.13 -2.30
C ALA A 47 11.93 -2.69 -3.60
N TRP A 48 13.22 -2.48 -3.81
CA TRP A 48 13.98 -3.06 -4.92
C TRP A 48 14.77 -4.25 -4.39
N GLY A 49 14.70 -5.38 -5.07
CA GLY A 49 15.40 -6.58 -4.66
C GLY A 49 16.90 -6.36 -4.62
N ALA A 50 17.54 -6.85 -3.54
CA ALA A 50 18.97 -6.66 -3.32
C ALA A 50 19.84 -7.29 -4.41
N ASP A 51 19.32 -8.31 -5.07
CA ASP A 51 19.99 -9.02 -6.15
C ASP A 51 19.56 -8.57 -7.54
N GLY A 52 18.78 -7.48 -7.62
CA GLY A 52 18.30 -6.98 -8.89
C GLY A 52 17.06 -7.67 -9.43
N ASP A 53 16.36 -8.42 -8.60
CA ASP A 53 15.16 -9.14 -9.01
C ASP A 53 13.98 -8.25 -9.39
N GLY A 54 14.09 -6.97 -9.17
CA GLY A 54 13.03 -6.03 -9.46
C GLY A 54 12.25 -5.62 -8.23
N TYR A 55 11.10 -5.05 -8.45
CA TYR A 55 10.28 -4.45 -7.40
C TYR A 55 9.48 -5.49 -6.65
N HIS A 56 9.30 -5.26 -5.35
CA HIS A 56 8.44 -6.07 -4.50
C HIS A 56 7.89 -5.21 -3.37
N VAL A 57 6.97 -5.79 -2.59
CA VAL A 57 6.35 -5.15 -1.44
C VAL A 57 6.94 -5.77 -0.18
N GLU A 58 7.34 -4.93 0.76
CA GLU A 58 7.79 -5.37 2.08
C GLU A 58 6.86 -4.86 3.16
N PHE A 59 6.79 -5.57 4.27
CA PHE A 59 6.09 -5.12 5.46
C PHE A 59 6.91 -5.45 6.70
N ALA A 60 6.80 -4.58 7.72
CA ALA A 60 7.59 -4.69 8.93
C ALA A 60 6.91 -3.90 10.07
N PRO A 61 7.27 -4.19 11.34
CA PRO A 61 6.74 -3.43 12.46
C PRO A 61 7.40 -2.06 12.66
N HIS A 62 8.32 -1.69 11.77
CA HIS A 62 9.05 -0.41 11.85
C HIS A 62 8.97 0.32 10.52
N SER A 63 9.17 1.65 10.56
CA SER A 63 9.15 2.48 9.36
C SER A 63 10.30 2.14 8.41
N PHE A 64 10.00 2.16 7.11
CA PHE A 64 10.98 2.02 6.05
C PHE A 64 11.60 3.37 5.66
N CYS A 65 11.00 4.48 6.08
CA CYS A 65 11.39 5.81 5.65
C CYS A 65 12.04 6.58 6.80
N ALA A 66 13.01 7.41 6.47
CA ALA A 66 13.60 8.32 7.43
C ALA A 66 12.71 9.54 7.64
N GLY A 67 12.59 9.98 8.88
CA GLY A 67 11.84 11.19 9.21
C GLY A 67 10.33 11.03 9.10
N ALA A 68 9.64 12.09 9.48
CA ALA A 68 8.19 12.14 9.42
C ALA A 68 7.71 12.38 8.00
N PRO A 69 6.49 11.93 7.63
CA PRO A 69 5.91 12.24 6.33
C PRO A 69 5.57 13.72 6.24
N GLU A 70 5.55 14.26 5.01
CA GLU A 70 5.09 15.63 4.79
C GLU A 70 3.60 15.75 5.09
N VAL A 71 2.84 14.73 4.72
CA VAL A 71 1.42 14.63 5.02
C VAL A 71 1.13 13.22 5.54
N ASP A 72 0.45 13.14 6.68
CA ASP A 72 0.04 11.88 7.31
C ASP A 72 -1.48 11.83 7.23
N ARG A 73 -2.01 11.14 6.22
CA ARG A 73 -3.44 11.15 5.90
C ARG A 73 -4.13 9.93 6.50
N ASP A 74 -5.07 10.16 7.41
CA ASP A 74 -5.93 9.10 7.93
C ASP A 74 -6.97 8.76 6.87
N VAL A 75 -6.93 7.52 6.38
CA VAL A 75 -7.84 7.02 5.35
C VAL A 75 -8.75 5.92 5.87
N SER A 76 -8.83 5.77 7.19
CA SER A 76 -9.58 4.68 7.83
C SER A 76 -11.05 4.66 7.43
N ALA A 77 -11.64 5.82 7.16
CA ALA A 77 -13.06 5.92 6.78
C ALA A 77 -13.29 5.80 5.27
N TRP A 78 -12.23 5.67 4.46
CA TRP A 78 -12.39 5.56 3.01
C TRP A 78 -13.01 4.20 2.64
N PRO A 79 -13.75 4.13 1.51
CA PRO A 79 -14.45 2.89 1.12
C PRO A 79 -13.55 1.67 1.01
N LEU A 80 -12.29 1.84 0.63
CA LEU A 80 -11.34 0.75 0.57
C LEU A 80 -11.07 0.15 1.95
N TRP A 81 -10.94 0.98 2.97
CA TRP A 81 -10.45 0.58 4.28
C TRP A 81 -11.53 0.38 5.32
N SER A 82 -12.65 1.10 5.22
CA SER A 82 -13.69 1.03 6.25
C SER A 82 -14.23 -0.39 6.49
N PRO A 83 -14.32 -1.27 5.48
CA PRO A 83 -14.76 -2.65 5.75
C PRO A 83 -13.74 -3.50 6.52
N LEU A 84 -12.47 -3.08 6.54
CA LEU A 84 -11.42 -3.81 7.24
C LEU A 84 -11.20 -3.28 8.67
N VAL A 85 -11.51 -2.01 8.91
CA VAL A 85 -11.31 -1.41 10.23
C VAL A 85 -12.24 -2.08 11.24
N GLY A 86 -11.69 -2.45 12.40
CA GLY A 86 -12.41 -3.17 13.43
C GLY A 86 -12.44 -4.68 13.25
N GLN A 87 -11.82 -5.20 12.19
CA GLN A 87 -11.80 -6.62 11.86
C GLN A 87 -10.43 -7.22 12.11
N PRO A 88 -10.38 -8.52 12.45
CA PRO A 88 -9.11 -9.26 12.37
C PRO A 88 -8.62 -9.26 10.93
N VAL A 89 -7.35 -8.94 10.73
CA VAL A 89 -6.74 -8.92 9.41
C VAL A 89 -5.53 -9.83 9.35
N THR A 90 -5.26 -10.35 8.17
CA THR A 90 -4.06 -11.12 7.87
C THR A 90 -3.37 -10.51 6.65
N LEU A 91 -2.06 -10.62 6.62
CA LEU A 91 -1.24 -10.17 5.51
C LEU A 91 -0.61 -11.38 4.84
N SER A 92 -0.77 -11.50 3.54
CA SER A 92 -0.16 -12.59 2.79
C SER A 92 0.11 -12.17 1.36
N TYR A 93 1.18 -12.71 0.79
CA TYR A 93 1.49 -12.43 -0.61
C TYR A 93 0.58 -13.22 -1.54
N VAL A 94 0.25 -12.60 -2.67
CA VAL A 94 -0.54 -13.22 -3.74
C VAL A 94 0.41 -13.52 -4.89
N GLY A 95 0.48 -14.80 -5.27
CA GLY A 95 1.36 -15.22 -6.35
C GLY A 95 2.82 -15.25 -5.92
N GLU A 96 3.70 -15.26 -6.90
CA GLU A 96 5.14 -15.33 -6.69
C GLU A 96 5.79 -13.96 -6.79
N GLY A 97 7.04 -13.86 -6.31
CA GLY A 97 7.82 -12.64 -6.46
C GLY A 97 7.55 -11.55 -5.45
N GLN A 98 6.62 -11.76 -4.52
CA GLN A 98 6.31 -10.79 -3.45
C GLN A 98 5.92 -9.41 -3.98
N GLN A 99 5.34 -9.36 -5.17
CA GLN A 99 4.96 -8.09 -5.78
C GLN A 99 3.57 -7.63 -5.37
N VAL A 100 2.75 -8.52 -4.86
CA VAL A 100 1.39 -8.21 -4.42
C VAL A 100 1.18 -8.73 -3.02
N LEU A 101 0.85 -7.83 -2.11
CA LEU A 101 0.51 -8.15 -0.72
C LEU A 101 -0.98 -7.92 -0.51
N ALA A 102 -1.68 -8.93 -0.01
CA ALA A 102 -3.09 -8.80 0.34
C ALA A 102 -3.24 -8.58 1.84
N ILE A 103 -4.10 -7.64 2.20
CA ILE A 103 -4.54 -7.40 3.57
C ILE A 103 -5.99 -7.84 3.59
N ARG A 104 -6.29 -8.93 4.30
CA ARG A 104 -7.61 -9.58 4.22
C ARG A 104 -8.32 -9.58 5.56
N ALA A 105 -9.61 -9.32 5.49
CA ALA A 105 -10.56 -9.55 6.58
C ALA A 105 -11.68 -10.45 6.05
N ALA A 106 -12.62 -10.82 6.91
CA ALA A 106 -13.79 -11.57 6.46
C ALA A 106 -14.61 -10.69 5.51
N GLY A 107 -14.72 -11.12 4.24
CA GLY A 107 -15.54 -10.43 3.25
C GLY A 107 -14.94 -9.17 2.65
N ALA A 108 -13.68 -8.83 2.95
CA ALA A 108 -13.05 -7.63 2.41
C ALA A 108 -11.55 -7.82 2.27
N ALA A 109 -10.94 -7.11 1.32
CA ALA A 109 -9.50 -7.13 1.14
C ALA A 109 -9.01 -5.83 0.52
N ALA A 110 -7.77 -5.47 0.85
CA ALA A 110 -7.03 -4.42 0.16
C ALA A 110 -5.74 -5.02 -0.37
N TYR A 111 -5.24 -4.49 -1.46
CA TYR A 111 -4.05 -5.02 -2.13
C TYR A 111 -3.01 -3.92 -2.30
N CYS A 112 -1.77 -4.25 -1.96
CA CYS A 112 -0.62 -3.38 -2.16
C CYS A 112 0.30 -4.04 -3.18
N CYS A 113 0.73 -3.31 -4.19
CA CYS A 113 1.61 -3.89 -5.19
C CYS A 113 2.71 -2.91 -5.59
N SER A 114 3.80 -3.46 -6.11
CA SER A 114 4.88 -2.66 -6.68
C SER A 114 5.48 -3.40 -7.87
N PHE A 115 5.37 -2.78 -9.05
CA PHE A 115 5.94 -3.30 -10.29
C PHE A 115 6.94 -2.31 -10.89
N GLY A 116 7.21 -1.20 -10.21
CA GLY A 116 8.09 -0.19 -10.70
C GLY A 116 7.44 1.19 -10.69
N ARG A 117 7.78 2.01 -11.68
CA ARG A 117 7.36 3.39 -11.72
C ARG A 117 5.87 3.54 -12.00
N GLY A 118 5.26 4.44 -11.24
CA GLY A 118 3.88 4.81 -11.40
C GLY A 118 3.66 6.03 -12.27
N VAL A 119 2.48 6.62 -12.12
CA VAL A 119 2.04 7.77 -12.92
C VAL A 119 2.97 8.97 -12.78
N TRP A 120 3.64 9.12 -11.65
CA TRP A 120 4.55 10.23 -11.39
C TRP A 120 5.95 10.01 -11.95
N GLY A 121 6.21 8.88 -12.58
CA GLY A 121 7.55 8.53 -13.04
C GLY A 121 8.50 8.15 -11.92
N MET A 122 7.97 7.88 -10.73
CA MET A 122 8.73 7.50 -9.54
C MET A 122 8.34 6.11 -9.09
N ASP A 123 9.23 5.48 -8.33
CA ASP A 123 8.94 4.20 -7.68
C ASP A 123 7.82 4.40 -6.67
N GLU A 124 6.91 3.43 -6.57
CA GLU A 124 5.70 3.60 -5.78
C GLU A 124 5.14 2.29 -5.26
N LEU A 125 4.33 2.43 -4.21
CA LEU A 125 3.43 1.40 -3.72
C LEU A 125 2.02 1.74 -4.21
N ARG A 126 1.41 0.85 -4.98
CA ARG A 126 0.03 1.02 -5.40
C ARG A 126 -0.90 0.31 -4.44
N VAL A 127 -1.99 0.98 -4.04
CA VAL A 127 -2.96 0.47 -3.08
C VAL A 127 -4.35 0.52 -3.71
N GLY A 128 -5.06 -0.61 -3.72
CA GLY A 128 -6.37 -0.70 -4.35
C GLY A 128 -7.21 -1.85 -3.82
N ASP A 129 -8.44 -1.98 -4.36
CA ASP A 129 -9.43 -2.94 -3.88
C ASP A 129 -9.38 -4.28 -4.60
N ARG A 130 -8.50 -4.44 -5.56
CA ARG A 130 -8.35 -5.69 -6.30
C ARG A 130 -6.90 -5.88 -6.72
N PRO A 131 -6.46 -7.14 -6.89
CA PRO A 131 -5.10 -7.40 -7.34
C PRO A 131 -4.92 -6.88 -8.75
N PRO A 132 -3.75 -6.31 -9.05
CA PRO A 132 -3.45 -5.85 -10.39
C PRO A 132 -3.38 -7.01 -11.36
N GLN A 133 -3.68 -6.73 -12.64
CA GLN A 133 -3.57 -7.71 -13.70
C GLN A 133 -2.15 -7.69 -14.24
N HIS A 134 -1.37 -8.65 -13.76
CA HIS A 134 0.04 -8.78 -14.07
C HIS A 134 0.32 -8.90 -15.57
N ASP A 135 -0.54 -9.62 -16.26
CA ASP A 135 -0.38 -9.88 -17.69
C ASP A 135 -0.40 -8.62 -18.53
N ARG A 136 -0.84 -7.51 -17.99
CA ARG A 136 -0.85 -6.24 -18.70
C ARG A 136 0.46 -5.49 -18.62
N GLU A 137 1.29 -5.80 -17.64
CA GLU A 137 2.54 -5.09 -17.43
C GLU A 137 3.48 -5.20 -18.64
N PRO A 138 3.78 -6.40 -19.13
CA PRO A 138 4.64 -6.52 -20.30
C PRO A 138 4.02 -5.92 -21.54
N ALA A 139 2.70 -6.03 -21.69
CA ALA A 139 2.01 -5.52 -22.87
C ALA A 139 2.16 -4.01 -22.99
N ARG A 140 2.16 -3.30 -21.90
CA ARG A 140 2.33 -1.85 -21.90
C ARG A 140 3.75 -1.43 -22.24
N GLY A 141 4.71 -2.29 -21.98
CA GLY A 141 6.10 -2.02 -22.28
C GLY A 141 6.46 -2.16 -23.73
N THR A 142 5.56 -2.59 -24.55
CA THR A 142 5.82 -2.82 -25.97
C THR A 142 5.44 -1.66 -26.85
#